data_8ae2887405daa7dd9a3a928c10af539d
#
_entry.id   8ae2887405daa7dd9a3a928c10af539d
#
_cell.length_a   1.000
_cell.length_b   1.000
_cell.length_c   1.000
_cell.angle_alpha   90.00
_cell.angle_beta   90.00
_cell.angle_gamma   90.00
#
_symmetry.space_group_name_H-M   'P 1'
#
loop_
_entity.id
_entity.type
_entity.pdbx_description
1 polymer ?
#
loop_
_entity_poly.entity_id
_entity_poly.type
_entity_poly.pdbx_seq_one_letter_code
_entity_poly.pdbx_strand_id
1 'polypeptide(L)'
;VNFLVRRGMSLEERYFGPTALFNEREKRRLLADYAGDGDPMFLTEAIWDATEGLDPVTRMQQVDLNLWLAGDILLKADKMSMAHSLELRVPFLDREVWALAAALPAAAKADARTTKIALRQAAARTLPAASAARKKLGFPVPVRDWLRQEPYTSRVRAVFSRPAAAEFFDPRALHSMLNQHLHGGDCWRQIWCVYSFLIWYEQFFGA
;
A
#
# COMPACT_ATOMS: atom_id res chain seq x y z
N VAL A 1 -12.71 -7.68 -5.81
CA VAL A 1 -13.82 -6.71 -5.71
C VAL A 1 -14.27 -6.39 -7.12
N ASN A 2 -15.55 -6.62 -7.39
CA ASN A 2 -16.14 -6.48 -8.71
C ASN A 2 -15.91 -5.07 -9.26
N PHE A 3 -15.33 -4.96 -10.45
CA PHE A 3 -15.11 -3.71 -11.20
C PHE A 3 -16.39 -2.86 -11.32
N LEU A 4 -17.54 -3.52 -11.43
CA LEU A 4 -18.86 -2.87 -11.51
C LEU A 4 -19.26 -2.19 -10.20
N VAL A 5 -18.98 -2.79 -9.05
CA VAL A 5 -19.28 -2.20 -7.72
C VAL A 5 -18.46 -0.92 -7.52
N ARG A 6 -17.19 -0.93 -7.88
CA ARG A 6 -16.32 0.26 -7.76
C ARG A 6 -16.72 1.42 -8.70
N ARG A 7 -17.42 1.14 -9.80
CA ARG A 7 -17.90 2.18 -10.73
C ARG A 7 -19.06 3.01 -10.18
N GLY A 8 -19.85 2.45 -9.25
CA GLY A 8 -20.95 3.16 -8.60
C GLY A 8 -20.53 3.98 -7.37
N MET A 9 -19.28 3.84 -6.91
CA MET A 9 -18.75 4.55 -5.75
C MET A 9 -18.12 5.88 -6.15
N SER A 10 -18.19 6.88 -5.28
CA SER A 10 -17.44 8.13 -5.44
C SER A 10 -15.93 7.87 -5.44
N LEU A 11 -15.14 8.88 -5.78
CA LEU A 11 -13.68 8.76 -5.72
C LEU A 11 -13.22 8.51 -4.27
N GLU A 12 -13.80 9.23 -3.35
CA GLU A 12 -13.54 9.19 -1.92
C GLU A 12 -13.82 7.80 -1.34
N GLU A 13 -14.96 7.23 -1.67
CA GLU A 13 -15.37 5.89 -1.19
C GLU A 13 -14.49 4.75 -1.69
N ARG A 14 -13.86 4.91 -2.84
CA ARG A 14 -13.08 3.84 -3.48
C ARG A 14 -11.57 3.96 -3.36
N TYR A 15 -11.05 5.11 -2.91
CA TYR A 15 -9.62 5.38 -2.89
C TYR A 15 -9.10 5.79 -1.52
N PHE A 16 -8.46 4.86 -0.84
CA PHE A 16 -7.74 5.05 0.43
C PHE A 16 -6.22 4.86 0.26
N GLY A 17 -5.72 5.17 -0.94
CA GLY A 17 -4.39 4.74 -1.33
C GLY A 17 -4.35 3.27 -1.82
N PRO A 18 -3.15 2.69 -1.98
CA PRO A 18 -2.97 1.34 -2.52
C PRO A 18 -3.31 0.20 -1.55
N THR A 19 -3.84 0.48 -0.36
CA THR A 19 -3.83 -0.41 0.81
C THR A 19 -5.15 -1.10 1.16
N ALA A 20 -6.22 -0.93 0.40
CA ALA A 20 -7.49 -1.63 0.64
C ALA A 20 -7.37 -3.14 0.36
N LEU A 21 -6.97 -3.91 1.39
CA LEU A 21 -6.70 -5.35 1.27
C LEU A 21 -7.89 -6.23 1.65
N PHE A 22 -8.76 -5.77 2.53
CA PHE A 22 -9.90 -6.52 3.04
C PHE A 22 -11.20 -5.78 2.77
N ASN A 23 -12.22 -6.51 2.30
CA ASN A 23 -13.58 -6.00 2.25
C ASN A 23 -14.30 -6.25 3.58
N GLU A 24 -15.49 -5.66 3.77
CA GLU A 24 -16.26 -5.76 5.01
C GLU A 24 -16.61 -7.20 5.41
N ARG A 25 -16.92 -8.07 4.45
CA ARG A 25 -17.20 -9.48 4.72
C ARG A 25 -15.96 -10.22 5.20
N GLU A 26 -14.80 -9.90 4.64
CA GLU A 26 -13.52 -10.49 5.05
C GLU A 26 -13.13 -10.00 6.45
N LYS A 27 -13.30 -8.72 6.76
CA LYS A 27 -13.05 -8.17 8.10
C LYS A 27 -13.90 -8.87 9.16
N ARG A 28 -15.23 -8.99 8.94
CA ARG A 28 -16.16 -9.69 9.85
C ARG A 28 -15.81 -11.15 10.11
N ARG A 29 -15.12 -11.80 9.17
CA ARG A 29 -14.69 -13.20 9.32
C ARG A 29 -13.32 -13.33 9.97
N LEU A 30 -12.49 -12.30 9.82
CA LEU A 30 -11.09 -12.33 10.24
C LEU A 30 -10.90 -11.76 11.64
N LEU A 31 -11.58 -10.68 12.00
CA LEU A 31 -11.41 -10.01 13.28
C LEU A 31 -12.18 -10.74 14.37
N ALA A 32 -11.56 -10.90 15.56
CA ALA A 32 -12.14 -11.55 16.71
C ALA A 32 -13.35 -10.77 17.24
N ASP A 33 -13.21 -9.45 17.33
CA ASP A 33 -14.28 -8.53 17.75
C ASP A 33 -14.43 -7.44 16.68
N TYR A 34 -15.42 -7.60 15.79
CA TYR A 34 -15.71 -6.66 14.74
C TYR A 34 -17.03 -5.93 14.98
N ALA A 35 -16.93 -4.76 15.61
CA ALA A 35 -18.08 -3.91 15.90
C ALA A 35 -18.68 -3.22 14.66
N GLY A 36 -17.96 -3.15 13.56
CA GLY A 36 -18.42 -2.53 12.31
C GLY A 36 -18.23 -1.02 12.23
N ASP A 37 -17.62 -0.42 13.25
CA ASP A 37 -17.55 1.04 13.46
C ASP A 37 -16.32 1.70 12.78
N GLY A 38 -15.48 0.93 12.14
CA GLY A 38 -14.24 1.41 11.54
C GLY A 38 -14.36 1.67 10.04
N ASP A 39 -15.10 2.70 9.63
CA ASP A 39 -14.99 3.17 8.25
C ASP A 39 -13.61 3.82 8.06
N PRO A 40 -12.72 3.25 7.21
CA PRO A 40 -11.40 3.83 6.98
C PRO A 40 -11.45 5.21 6.32
N MET A 41 -12.63 5.67 5.86
CA MET A 41 -12.80 7.00 5.27
C MET A 41 -12.39 8.12 6.22
N PHE A 42 -12.54 7.94 7.55
CA PHE A 42 -12.10 8.97 8.50
C PHE A 42 -10.61 9.32 8.38
N LEU A 43 -9.76 8.37 7.93
CA LEU A 43 -8.33 8.62 7.71
C LEU A 43 -8.05 9.55 6.52
N THR A 44 -8.97 9.64 5.58
CA THR A 44 -8.80 10.39 4.33
C THR A 44 -9.72 11.60 4.22
N GLU A 45 -10.74 11.71 5.07
CA GLU A 45 -11.77 12.75 5.05
C GLU A 45 -11.16 14.16 5.00
N ALA A 46 -10.30 14.50 5.95
CA ALA A 46 -9.66 15.82 5.99
C ALA A 46 -8.81 16.13 4.74
N ILE A 47 -8.26 15.11 4.08
CA ILE A 47 -7.49 15.27 2.85
C ILE A 47 -8.44 15.53 1.67
N TRP A 48 -9.56 14.80 1.62
CA TRP A 48 -10.58 14.98 0.60
C TRP A 48 -11.21 16.37 0.68
N ASP A 49 -11.54 16.84 1.88
CA ASP A 49 -12.10 18.17 2.12
C ASP A 49 -11.12 19.27 1.70
N ALA A 50 -9.87 19.17 2.12
CA ALA A 50 -8.82 20.15 1.77
C ALA A 50 -8.50 20.18 0.27
N THR A 51 -8.93 19.18 -0.50
CA THR A 51 -8.68 19.06 -1.94
C THR A 51 -9.94 19.20 -2.79
N GLU A 52 -11.05 19.64 -2.18
CA GLU A 52 -12.29 19.89 -2.91
C GLU A 52 -12.05 20.86 -4.09
N GLY A 53 -12.68 20.58 -5.21
CA GLY A 53 -12.54 21.38 -6.45
C GLY A 53 -11.29 21.09 -7.28
N LEU A 54 -10.32 20.31 -6.77
CA LEU A 54 -9.17 19.87 -7.56
C LEU A 54 -9.53 18.68 -8.46
N ASP A 55 -8.71 18.44 -9.50
CA ASP A 55 -8.89 17.30 -10.38
C ASP A 55 -8.68 15.95 -9.65
N PRO A 56 -9.33 14.85 -10.10
CA PRO A 56 -9.26 13.55 -9.43
C PRO A 56 -7.84 13.00 -9.26
N VAL A 57 -6.95 13.23 -10.20
CA VAL A 57 -5.55 12.75 -10.13
C VAL A 57 -4.81 13.45 -9.01
N THR A 58 -4.95 14.77 -8.93
CA THR A 58 -4.33 15.58 -7.86
C THR A 58 -4.89 15.18 -6.49
N ARG A 59 -6.20 15.00 -6.37
CA ARG A 59 -6.85 14.55 -5.12
C ARG A 59 -6.30 13.20 -4.64
N MET A 60 -6.24 12.19 -5.52
CA MET A 60 -5.64 10.89 -5.19
C MET A 60 -4.16 11.02 -4.80
N GLN A 61 -3.39 11.86 -5.48
CA GLN A 61 -1.99 12.11 -5.13
C GLN A 61 -1.85 12.71 -3.72
N GLN A 62 -2.76 13.59 -3.30
CA GLN A 62 -2.72 14.13 -1.94
C GLN A 62 -2.96 13.06 -0.88
N VAL A 63 -3.84 12.10 -1.12
CA VAL A 63 -4.00 10.94 -0.22
C VAL A 63 -2.70 10.12 -0.14
N ASP A 64 -2.10 9.80 -1.28
CA ASP A 64 -0.86 9.02 -1.31
C ASP A 64 0.30 9.75 -0.61
N LEU A 65 0.41 11.05 -0.78
CA LEU A 65 1.47 11.88 -0.20
C LEU A 65 1.38 11.95 1.33
N ASN A 66 0.17 12.16 1.83
CA ASN A 66 -0.03 12.36 3.27
C ASN A 66 -0.02 11.04 4.06
N LEU A 67 -0.44 9.93 3.45
CA LEU A 67 -0.55 8.65 4.13
C LEU A 67 0.55 7.67 3.70
N TRP A 68 0.56 7.27 2.44
CA TRP A 68 1.43 6.19 1.99
C TRP A 68 2.88 6.62 1.83
N LEU A 69 3.13 7.78 1.22
CA LEU A 69 4.51 8.26 1.00
C LEU A 69 5.21 8.51 2.33
N ALA A 70 4.58 9.24 3.24
CA ALA A 70 5.17 9.57 4.53
C ALA A 70 5.22 8.35 5.47
N GLY A 71 4.09 7.64 5.63
CA GLY A 71 3.91 6.59 6.63
C GLY A 71 4.53 5.24 6.26
N ASP A 72 4.72 4.95 4.97
CA ASP A 72 5.33 3.68 4.51
C ASP A 72 6.63 3.90 3.74
N ILE A 73 6.57 4.60 2.61
CA ILE A 73 7.71 4.63 1.67
C ILE A 73 8.92 5.34 2.26
N LEU A 74 8.76 6.56 2.76
CA LEU A 74 9.88 7.34 3.32
C LEU A 74 10.34 6.77 4.65
N LEU A 75 9.41 6.42 5.53
CA LEU A 75 9.74 5.82 6.83
C LEU A 75 10.53 4.52 6.68
N LYS A 76 10.09 3.64 5.79
CA LYS A 76 10.78 2.38 5.50
C LYS A 76 12.15 2.63 4.85
N ALA A 77 12.19 3.50 3.85
CA ALA A 77 13.43 3.81 3.15
C ALA A 77 14.49 4.36 4.10
N ASP A 78 14.11 5.31 4.96
CA ASP A 78 15.00 5.89 5.96
C ASP A 78 15.49 4.84 6.96
N LYS A 79 14.57 4.14 7.63
CA LYS A 79 14.93 3.13 8.64
C LYS A 79 15.82 2.02 8.09
N MET A 80 15.53 1.53 6.89
CA MET A 80 16.31 0.44 6.30
C MET A 80 17.69 0.90 5.84
N SER A 81 17.82 2.08 5.25
CA SER A 81 19.10 2.62 4.82
C SER A 81 19.96 3.04 6.01
N MET A 82 19.38 3.71 7.01
CA MET A 82 20.10 4.15 8.21
C MET A 82 20.56 2.97 9.08
N ALA A 83 19.83 1.85 9.08
CA ALA A 83 20.29 0.62 9.74
C ALA A 83 21.63 0.09 9.19
N HIS A 84 21.98 0.52 7.98
CA HIS A 84 23.26 0.19 7.32
C HIS A 84 24.16 1.41 7.11
N SER A 85 23.94 2.50 7.88
CA SER A 85 24.71 3.75 7.80
C SER A 85 24.72 4.38 6.39
N LEU A 86 23.66 4.18 5.63
CA LEU A 86 23.50 4.74 4.28
C LEU A 86 22.47 5.86 4.32
N GLU A 87 22.86 7.08 3.98
CA GLU A 87 21.95 8.21 3.86
C GLU A 87 21.22 8.22 2.52
N LEU A 88 19.90 8.13 2.55
CA LEU A 88 19.05 8.20 1.37
C LEU A 88 18.62 9.64 1.10
N ARG A 89 18.83 10.13 -0.11
CA ARG A 89 18.32 11.41 -0.59
C ARG A 89 17.17 11.20 -1.57
N VAL A 90 16.16 12.08 -1.52
CA VAL A 90 14.93 12.00 -2.32
C VAL A 90 14.74 13.27 -3.17
N PRO A 91 15.50 13.45 -4.26
CA PRO A 91 15.55 14.71 -5.02
C PRO A 91 14.22 15.14 -5.61
N PHE A 92 13.27 14.21 -5.86
CA PHE A 92 11.92 14.56 -6.33
C PHE A 92 11.02 15.15 -5.25
N LEU A 93 11.44 15.13 -3.99
CA LEU A 93 10.76 15.79 -2.88
C LEU A 93 11.47 17.09 -2.47
N ASP A 94 12.49 17.51 -3.21
CA ASP A 94 13.03 18.85 -3.09
C ASP A 94 11.92 19.91 -3.27
N ARG A 95 11.98 20.97 -2.47
CA ARG A 95 10.91 21.97 -2.38
C ARG A 95 10.60 22.64 -3.72
N GLU A 96 11.63 22.96 -4.51
CA GLU A 96 11.46 23.61 -5.81
C GLU A 96 10.92 22.64 -6.84
N VAL A 97 11.46 21.43 -6.87
CA VAL A 97 10.98 20.34 -7.74
C VAL A 97 9.52 20.01 -7.41
N TRP A 98 9.19 19.97 -6.13
CA TRP A 98 7.84 19.73 -5.67
C TRP A 98 6.88 20.84 -6.11
N ALA A 99 7.24 22.11 -5.92
CA ALA A 99 6.40 23.25 -6.32
C ALA A 99 6.10 23.22 -7.83
N LEU A 100 7.11 22.91 -8.64
CA LEU A 100 6.94 22.71 -10.08
C LEU A 100 5.99 21.55 -10.39
N ALA A 101 6.20 20.39 -9.75
CA ALA A 101 5.37 19.21 -9.99
C ALA A 101 3.91 19.40 -9.57
N ALA A 102 3.67 20.14 -8.47
CA ALA A 102 2.34 20.47 -7.98
C ALA A 102 1.58 21.38 -8.98
N ALA A 103 2.29 22.33 -9.62
CA ALA A 103 1.71 23.24 -10.60
C ALA A 103 1.37 22.58 -11.95
N LEU A 104 1.84 21.36 -12.22
CA LEU A 104 1.55 20.68 -13.48
C LEU A 104 0.07 20.28 -13.56
N PRO A 105 -0.60 20.49 -14.70
CA PRO A 105 -1.96 19.99 -14.92
C PRO A 105 -1.99 18.46 -14.95
N ALA A 106 -3.14 17.87 -14.65
CA ALA A 106 -3.33 16.41 -14.63
C ALA A 106 -2.87 15.73 -15.92
N ALA A 107 -3.15 16.33 -17.09
CA ALA A 107 -2.73 15.82 -18.39
C ALA A 107 -1.21 15.74 -18.59
N ALA A 108 -0.43 16.55 -17.86
CA ALA A 108 1.03 16.45 -17.86
C ALA A 108 1.55 15.41 -16.87
N LYS A 109 0.72 14.95 -15.93
CA LYS A 109 1.04 13.93 -14.94
C LYS A 109 0.74 12.53 -15.45
N ALA A 110 -0.49 12.31 -15.97
CA ALA A 110 -0.94 11.01 -16.43
C ALA A 110 -2.08 11.12 -17.47
N ASP A 111 -2.21 10.09 -18.30
CA ASP A 111 -3.35 9.86 -19.18
C ASP A 111 -3.81 8.41 -19.11
N ALA A 112 -4.74 8.01 -19.98
CA ALA A 112 -5.28 6.64 -20.01
C ALA A 112 -4.22 5.58 -20.43
N ARG A 113 -3.10 5.98 -20.99
CA ARG A 113 -2.07 5.08 -21.57
C ARG A 113 -0.78 5.08 -20.76
N THR A 114 -0.41 6.22 -20.18
CA THR A 114 0.89 6.36 -19.52
C THR A 114 0.82 7.29 -18.32
N THR A 115 1.79 7.12 -17.44
CA THR A 115 1.99 7.96 -16.24
C THR A 115 3.35 8.66 -16.32
N LYS A 116 3.57 9.67 -15.49
CA LYS A 116 4.83 10.44 -15.42
C LYS A 116 5.18 11.14 -16.73
N ILE A 117 4.19 11.69 -17.43
CA ILE A 117 4.33 12.24 -18.79
C ILE A 117 5.41 13.32 -18.84
N ALA A 118 5.32 14.36 -18.01
CA ALA A 118 6.29 15.45 -17.97
C ALA A 118 7.71 14.94 -17.64
N LEU A 119 7.84 14.02 -16.66
CA LEU A 119 9.13 13.43 -16.30
C LEU A 119 9.74 12.62 -17.47
N ARG A 120 8.92 11.86 -18.21
CA ARG A 120 9.38 11.09 -19.37
C ARG A 120 9.82 12.02 -20.51
N GLN A 121 9.10 13.11 -20.74
CA GLN A 121 9.48 14.12 -21.74
C GLN A 121 10.79 14.81 -21.37
N ALA A 122 10.98 15.18 -20.11
CA ALA A 122 12.25 15.73 -19.63
C ALA A 122 13.39 14.71 -19.77
N ALA A 123 13.18 13.47 -19.34
CA ALA A 123 14.17 12.40 -19.43
C ALA A 123 14.59 12.10 -20.89
N ALA A 124 13.67 12.18 -21.85
CA ALA A 124 13.97 11.95 -23.26
C ALA A 124 14.95 12.97 -23.86
N ARG A 125 15.18 14.11 -23.20
CA ARG A 125 16.15 15.12 -23.64
C ARG A 125 17.59 14.78 -23.23
N THR A 126 17.77 13.94 -22.22
CA THR A 126 19.07 13.70 -21.58
C THR A 126 19.44 12.22 -21.48
N LEU A 127 18.44 11.34 -21.52
CA LEU A 127 18.65 9.90 -21.41
C LEU A 127 18.44 9.19 -22.75
N PRO A 128 19.07 8.01 -22.97
CA PRO A 128 18.77 7.18 -24.13
C PRO A 128 17.26 6.88 -24.25
N ALA A 129 16.74 6.90 -25.47
CA ALA A 129 15.30 6.74 -25.75
C ALA A 129 14.70 5.46 -25.11
N ALA A 130 15.44 4.35 -25.10
CA ALA A 130 15.03 3.10 -24.47
C ALA A 130 14.82 3.25 -22.95
N SER A 131 15.62 4.08 -22.28
CA SER A 131 15.48 4.34 -20.84
C SER A 131 14.31 5.28 -20.56
N ALA A 132 14.16 6.35 -21.30
CA ALA A 132 13.07 7.31 -21.13
C ALA A 132 11.69 6.70 -21.40
N ALA A 133 11.58 5.79 -22.37
CA ALA A 133 10.35 5.10 -22.75
C ALA A 133 10.06 3.84 -21.90
N ARG A 134 10.99 3.40 -21.05
CA ARG A 134 10.86 2.14 -20.30
C ARG A 134 9.59 2.13 -19.46
N LYS A 135 8.83 1.04 -19.54
CA LYS A 135 7.65 0.83 -18.70
C LYS A 135 8.07 0.83 -17.23
N LYS A 136 7.30 1.55 -16.40
CA LYS A 136 7.53 1.52 -14.95
C LYS A 136 7.37 0.08 -14.45
N LEU A 137 8.39 -0.44 -13.81
CA LEU A 137 8.36 -1.66 -12.99
C LEU A 137 8.49 -1.22 -11.52
N GLY A 138 7.69 -1.85 -10.64
CA GLY A 138 7.91 -1.73 -9.19
C GLY A 138 9.17 -2.49 -8.77
N PHE A 139 9.40 -2.61 -7.46
CA PHE A 139 10.37 -3.54 -6.89
C PHE A 139 9.64 -4.85 -6.54
N PRO A 140 9.55 -5.81 -7.45
CA PRO A 140 8.84 -7.05 -7.19
C PRO A 140 9.64 -7.88 -6.20
N VAL A 141 9.14 -7.94 -4.96
CA VAL A 141 9.63 -8.89 -3.95
C VAL A 141 8.75 -10.13 -4.06
N PRO A 142 9.31 -11.33 -4.20
CA PRO A 142 8.53 -12.55 -4.43
C PRO A 142 7.90 -13.11 -3.14
N VAL A 143 7.32 -12.24 -2.31
CA VAL A 143 6.66 -12.62 -1.05
C VAL A 143 5.56 -13.65 -1.28
N ARG A 144 4.82 -13.53 -2.39
CA ARG A 144 3.82 -14.49 -2.80
C ARG A 144 4.36 -15.93 -2.85
N ASP A 145 5.53 -16.09 -3.47
CA ASP A 145 6.15 -17.39 -3.68
C ASP A 145 6.85 -17.88 -2.41
N TRP A 146 7.49 -16.97 -1.69
CA TRP A 146 8.11 -17.29 -0.40
C TRP A 146 7.10 -17.83 0.62
N LEU A 147 5.92 -17.25 0.71
CA LEU A 147 4.87 -17.70 1.64
C LEU A 147 4.35 -19.11 1.33
N ARG A 148 4.70 -19.70 0.17
CA ARG A 148 4.40 -21.07 -0.21
C ARG A 148 5.54 -22.04 0.06
N GLN A 149 6.68 -21.56 0.57
CA GLN A 149 7.90 -22.33 0.74
C GLN A 149 8.35 -22.33 2.20
N GLU A 150 8.99 -23.42 2.61
CA GLU A 150 9.71 -23.44 3.88
C GLU A 150 11.01 -22.62 3.79
N PRO A 151 11.41 -21.95 4.87
CA PRO A 151 10.78 -21.95 6.22
C PRO A 151 9.71 -20.87 6.42
N TYR A 152 9.32 -20.13 5.39
CA TYR A 152 8.43 -18.96 5.54
C TYR A 152 7.00 -19.37 5.93
N THR A 153 6.49 -20.43 5.33
CA THR A 153 5.16 -20.98 5.67
C THR A 153 5.07 -21.33 7.15
N SER A 154 6.05 -22.07 7.66
CA SER A 154 6.11 -22.46 9.09
C SER A 154 6.23 -21.26 10.01
N ARG A 155 6.99 -20.23 9.64
CA ARG A 155 7.09 -18.98 10.42
C ARG A 155 5.75 -18.26 10.53
N VAL A 156 5.04 -18.10 9.42
CA VAL A 156 3.70 -17.49 9.42
C VAL A 156 2.73 -18.31 10.26
N ARG A 157 2.72 -19.63 10.09
CA ARG A 157 1.88 -20.52 10.87
C ARG A 157 2.13 -20.42 12.36
N ALA A 158 3.40 -20.36 12.76
CA ALA A 158 3.78 -20.19 14.16
C ALA A 158 3.26 -18.86 14.75
N VAL A 159 3.40 -17.75 14.01
CA VAL A 159 2.89 -16.44 14.45
C VAL A 159 1.36 -16.44 14.54
N PHE A 160 0.66 -17.02 13.57
CA PHE A 160 -0.81 -17.12 13.58
C PHE A 160 -1.37 -18.03 14.67
N SER A 161 -0.54 -18.85 15.30
CA SER A 161 -0.90 -19.74 16.40
C SER A 161 -0.57 -19.15 17.79
N ARG A 162 -0.01 -17.96 17.86
CA ARG A 162 0.34 -17.31 19.13
C ARG A 162 -0.89 -16.74 19.84
N PRO A 163 -0.87 -16.63 21.17
CA PRO A 163 -1.98 -16.02 21.93
C PRO A 163 -2.35 -14.62 21.44
N ALA A 164 -1.35 -13.77 21.17
CA ALA A 164 -1.56 -12.42 20.66
C ALA A 164 -2.37 -12.38 19.34
N ALA A 165 -2.27 -13.42 18.50
CA ALA A 165 -3.07 -13.48 17.29
C ALA A 165 -4.57 -13.64 17.60
N ALA A 166 -4.93 -14.40 18.63
CA ALA A 166 -6.31 -14.63 19.02
C ALA A 166 -6.97 -13.42 19.71
N GLU A 167 -6.19 -12.46 20.18
CA GLU A 167 -6.72 -11.18 20.71
C GLU A 167 -7.39 -10.35 19.62
N PHE A 168 -6.86 -10.40 18.40
CA PHE A 168 -7.30 -9.56 17.29
C PHE A 168 -8.05 -10.31 16.19
N PHE A 169 -7.74 -11.59 16.01
CA PHE A 169 -8.19 -12.36 14.85
C PHE A 169 -8.78 -13.71 15.26
N ASP A 170 -9.74 -14.20 14.45
CA ASP A 170 -10.19 -15.60 14.53
C ASP A 170 -9.06 -16.53 14.04
N PRO A 171 -8.51 -17.42 14.90
CA PRO A 171 -7.43 -18.32 14.50
C PRO A 171 -7.80 -19.26 13.36
N ARG A 172 -9.08 -19.65 13.24
CA ARG A 172 -9.55 -20.53 12.15
C ARG A 172 -9.53 -19.77 10.83
N ALA A 173 -9.93 -18.50 10.84
CA ALA A 173 -9.89 -17.65 9.65
C ALA A 173 -8.46 -17.40 9.18
N LEU A 174 -7.52 -17.15 10.10
CA LEU A 174 -6.09 -17.01 9.80
C LEU A 174 -5.52 -18.25 9.11
N HIS A 175 -5.72 -19.42 9.70
CA HIS A 175 -5.22 -20.67 9.14
C HIS A 175 -5.91 -21.02 7.82
N SER A 176 -7.20 -20.73 7.68
CA SER A 176 -7.94 -20.90 6.43
C SER A 176 -7.37 -20.05 5.30
N MET A 177 -7.07 -18.77 5.59
CA MET A 177 -6.45 -17.84 4.63
C MET A 177 -5.07 -18.33 4.18
N LEU A 178 -4.24 -18.79 5.12
CA LEU A 178 -2.92 -19.36 4.79
C LEU A 178 -3.07 -20.62 3.93
N ASN A 179 -3.95 -21.55 4.31
CA ASN A 179 -4.18 -22.76 3.55
C ASN A 179 -4.72 -22.47 2.14
N GLN A 180 -5.64 -21.51 1.99
CA GLN A 180 -6.12 -21.08 0.68
C GLN A 180 -4.96 -20.59 -0.21
N HIS A 181 -4.01 -19.84 0.35
CA HIS A 181 -2.84 -19.39 -0.37
C HIS A 181 -1.93 -20.54 -0.82
N LEU A 182 -1.70 -21.52 0.06
CA LEU A 182 -0.88 -22.70 -0.23
C LEU A 182 -1.48 -23.59 -1.34
N HIS A 183 -2.81 -23.62 -1.46
CA HIS A 183 -3.52 -24.39 -2.49
C HIS A 183 -3.86 -23.57 -3.75
N GLY A 184 -3.09 -22.54 -4.04
CA GLY A 184 -3.18 -21.78 -5.30
C GLY A 184 -3.99 -20.47 -5.24
N GLY A 185 -4.62 -20.16 -4.10
CA GLY A 185 -5.27 -18.85 -3.90
C GLY A 185 -4.27 -17.69 -3.88
N ASP A 186 -4.76 -16.46 -4.00
CA ASP A 186 -3.94 -15.26 -4.03
C ASP A 186 -4.16 -14.37 -2.80
N CYS A 187 -3.83 -14.90 -1.62
CA CYS A 187 -4.03 -14.22 -0.32
C CYS A 187 -2.73 -13.63 0.27
N TRP A 188 -1.64 -13.56 -0.49
CA TRP A 188 -0.33 -13.21 0.05
C TRP A 188 -0.29 -11.82 0.70
N ARG A 189 -1.00 -10.83 0.13
CA ARG A 189 -1.03 -9.47 0.69
C ARG A 189 -1.74 -9.42 2.04
N GLN A 190 -2.87 -10.11 2.14
CA GLN A 190 -3.64 -10.24 3.39
C GLN A 190 -2.81 -10.96 4.46
N ILE A 191 -2.18 -12.07 4.10
CA ILE A 191 -1.28 -12.82 5.00
C ILE A 191 -0.14 -11.92 5.47
N TRP A 192 0.52 -11.21 4.56
CA TRP A 192 1.63 -10.32 4.87
C TRP A 192 1.20 -9.18 5.80
N CYS A 193 0.04 -8.58 5.55
CA CYS A 193 -0.51 -7.52 6.39
C CYS A 193 -0.71 -7.98 7.83
N VAL A 194 -1.42 -9.10 8.02
CA VAL A 194 -1.68 -9.65 9.37
C VAL A 194 -0.39 -10.11 10.04
N TYR A 195 0.47 -10.80 9.31
CA TYR A 195 1.76 -11.26 9.83
C TYR A 195 2.64 -10.10 10.31
N SER A 196 2.75 -9.04 9.51
CA SER A 196 3.53 -7.85 9.86
C SER A 196 2.95 -7.12 11.07
N PHE A 197 1.61 -7.01 11.16
CA PHE A 197 0.94 -6.44 12.32
C PHE A 197 1.23 -7.23 13.59
N LEU A 198 1.13 -8.56 13.55
CA LEU A 198 1.37 -9.40 14.73
C LEU A 198 2.84 -9.35 15.20
N ILE A 199 3.80 -9.34 14.28
CA ILE A 199 5.22 -9.17 14.62
C ILE A 199 5.47 -7.80 15.25
N TRP A 200 4.88 -6.75 14.67
CA TRP A 200 4.97 -5.40 15.22
C TRP A 200 4.33 -5.32 16.61
N TYR A 201 3.13 -5.86 16.79
CA TYR A 201 2.43 -5.85 18.06
C TYR A 201 3.24 -6.54 19.16
N GLU A 202 3.75 -7.72 18.90
CA GLU A 202 4.58 -8.46 19.85
C GLU A 202 5.89 -7.73 20.19
N GLN A 203 6.50 -7.06 19.21
CA GLN A 203 7.74 -6.33 19.44
C GLN A 203 7.56 -5.11 20.37
N PHE A 204 6.41 -4.44 20.31
CA PHE A 204 6.19 -3.19 21.02
C PHE A 204 5.26 -3.33 22.24
N PHE A 205 4.40 -4.32 22.28
CA PHE A 205 3.37 -4.51 23.29
C PHE A 205 3.35 -5.93 23.89
N GLY A 206 4.06 -6.88 23.31
CA GLY A 206 4.24 -8.21 23.89
C GLY A 206 5.14 -8.11 25.13
N ALA A 207 4.63 -8.58 26.29
CA ALA A 207 5.37 -8.65 27.54
C ALA A 207 6.38 -9.81 27.50
#